data_ab059cad63fcb2a2783edb39e664dcfd
#
_entry.id   ab059cad63fcb2a2783edb39e664dcfd
#
_cell.length_a   1.000
_cell.length_b   1.000
_cell.length_c   1.000
_cell.angle_alpha   90.00
_cell.angle_beta   90.00
_cell.angle_gamma   90.00
#
_symmetry.space_group_name_H-M   'P 1'
#
loop_
_entity.id
_entity.type
_entity.pdbx_description
1 polymer ?
#
loop_
_entity_poly.entity_id
_entity_poly.type
_entity_poly.pdbx_seq_one_letter_code
_entity_poly.pdbx_strand_id
1 'polypeptide(L)'
;KGQTFSIIIQTISELGYDVQWMVLNSKFFGVPQNRERVFIIGSIRGECRPEILPFGESNEINNQKQQEQTARTITTSYYKQGQWEQYIMDLYNNKMHSDRSPTLTEPHHNTLRVRDGMKIRKLTPIECERLQGFPDNWTEGVSDTQRYKQMGNAVTVNVIEAIAGKLI
;
A
#
# COMPACT_ATOMS: atom_id res chain seq x y z
N LYS A 1 -12.24 -22.42 0.44
CA LYS A 1 -11.32 -21.24 0.36
C LYS A 1 -9.98 -21.66 0.98
N GLY A 2 -8.86 -21.50 0.30
CA GLY A 2 -7.52 -21.87 0.79
C GLY A 2 -6.76 -22.90 -0.07
N GLN A 3 -7.45 -23.70 -0.86
CA GLN A 3 -6.80 -24.72 -1.70
C GLN A 3 -5.74 -24.14 -2.67
N THR A 4 -6.04 -23.01 -3.32
CA THR A 4 -5.10 -22.36 -4.26
C THR A 4 -3.81 -21.95 -3.57
N PHE A 5 -3.90 -21.39 -2.36
CA PHE A 5 -2.72 -20.97 -1.59
C PHE A 5 -1.86 -22.18 -1.21
N SER A 6 -2.49 -23.25 -0.71
CA SER A 6 -1.77 -24.49 -0.38
C SER A 6 -1.07 -25.11 -1.58
N ILE A 7 -1.71 -25.09 -2.75
CA ILE A 7 -1.10 -25.57 -4.01
C ILE A 7 0.12 -24.72 -4.37
N ILE A 8 0.02 -23.38 -4.27
CA ILE A 8 1.16 -22.49 -4.57
C ILE A 8 2.35 -22.80 -3.66
N ILE A 9 2.14 -22.88 -2.35
CA ILE A 9 3.21 -23.16 -1.38
C ILE A 9 3.81 -24.54 -1.62
N GLN A 10 2.98 -25.55 -1.85
CA GLN A 10 3.44 -26.91 -2.15
C GLN A 10 4.28 -26.95 -3.44
N THR A 11 3.79 -26.33 -4.52
CA THR A 11 4.51 -26.30 -5.81
C THR A 11 5.88 -25.63 -5.67
N ILE A 12 5.98 -24.49 -4.94
CA ILE A 12 7.24 -23.80 -4.73
C ILE A 12 8.19 -24.70 -3.90
N SER A 13 7.67 -25.39 -2.88
CA SER A 13 8.48 -26.31 -2.07
C SER A 13 8.97 -27.51 -2.86
N GLU A 14 8.14 -28.09 -3.74
CA GLU A 14 8.49 -29.18 -4.65
C GLU A 14 9.59 -28.78 -5.66
N LEU A 15 9.60 -27.51 -6.06
CA LEU A 15 10.65 -26.92 -6.90
C LEU A 15 11.99 -26.71 -6.17
N GLY A 16 12.08 -27.06 -4.89
CA GLY A 16 13.33 -27.00 -4.12
C GLY A 16 13.55 -25.67 -3.39
N TYR A 17 12.49 -24.89 -3.15
CA TYR A 17 12.58 -23.68 -2.37
C TYR A 17 12.08 -23.89 -0.93
N ASP A 18 12.72 -23.24 0.02
CA ASP A 18 12.19 -23.01 1.36
C ASP A 18 11.36 -21.72 1.34
N VAL A 19 10.14 -21.79 1.87
CA VAL A 19 9.14 -20.75 1.69
C VAL A 19 8.79 -20.11 3.02
N GLN A 20 8.87 -18.78 3.06
CA GLN A 20 8.33 -17.95 4.13
C GLN A 20 7.16 -17.14 3.57
N TRP A 21 6.11 -16.94 4.34
CA TRP A 21 5.00 -16.10 3.91
C TRP A 21 4.36 -15.35 5.08
N MET A 22 3.82 -14.18 4.79
CA MET A 22 3.11 -13.35 5.76
C MET A 22 2.11 -12.43 5.06
N VAL A 23 1.02 -12.09 5.77
CA VAL A 23 0.13 -11.00 5.37
C VAL A 23 0.68 -9.70 5.95
N LEU A 24 1.03 -8.75 5.09
CA LEU A 24 1.50 -7.43 5.51
C LEU A 24 0.50 -6.36 5.08
N ASN A 25 0.32 -5.37 5.94
CA ASN A 25 -0.53 -4.23 5.68
C ASN A 25 0.33 -2.98 5.50
N SER A 26 0.20 -2.31 4.35
CA SER A 26 0.99 -1.13 3.98
C SER A 26 0.89 0.02 4.99
N LYS A 27 -0.20 0.11 5.75
CA LYS A 27 -0.37 1.12 6.80
C LYS A 27 0.73 1.10 7.88
N PHE A 28 1.41 -0.04 8.06
CA PHE A 28 2.51 -0.19 9.02
C PHE A 28 3.88 0.13 8.43
N PHE A 29 3.94 0.52 7.15
CA PHE A 29 5.16 0.78 6.41
C PHE A 29 5.27 2.24 5.92
N GLY A 30 4.67 3.19 6.67
CA GLY A 30 4.84 4.61 6.42
C GLY A 30 3.97 5.21 5.32
N VAL A 31 2.98 4.47 4.80
CA VAL A 31 1.98 5.02 3.87
C VAL A 31 0.59 5.03 4.50
N PRO A 32 -0.23 6.07 4.26
CA PRO A 32 -1.56 6.18 4.85
C PRO A 32 -2.61 5.37 4.09
N GLN A 33 -2.25 4.14 3.67
CA GLN A 33 -3.15 3.25 2.95
C GLN A 33 -3.33 1.92 3.69
N ASN A 34 -4.57 1.54 3.94
CA ASN A 34 -4.91 0.24 4.49
C ASN A 34 -4.99 -0.79 3.35
N ARG A 35 -3.87 -1.46 3.06
CA ARG A 35 -3.76 -2.46 1.97
C ARG A 35 -3.06 -3.71 2.48
N GLU A 36 -3.84 -4.76 2.65
CA GLU A 36 -3.33 -6.08 3.04
C GLU A 36 -2.97 -6.90 1.80
N ARG A 37 -1.79 -7.49 1.82
CA ARG A 37 -1.31 -8.41 0.76
C ARG A 37 -0.52 -9.54 1.38
N VAL A 38 -0.62 -10.70 0.75
CA VAL A 38 0.22 -11.86 1.06
C VAL A 38 1.56 -11.69 0.36
N PHE A 39 2.64 -11.77 1.12
CA PHE A 39 4.02 -11.80 0.60
C PHE A 39 4.56 -13.20 0.80
N ILE A 40 5.14 -13.75 -0.25
CA ILE A 40 5.74 -15.08 -0.28
C ILE A 40 7.18 -14.89 -0.70
N ILE A 41 8.11 -15.39 0.12
CA ILE A 41 9.55 -15.32 -0.11
C ILE A 41 10.05 -16.74 -0.24
N GLY A 42 10.65 -17.07 -1.38
CA GLY A 42 11.27 -18.37 -1.64
C GLY A 42 12.79 -18.23 -1.62
N SER A 43 13.46 -19.08 -0.86
CA SER A 43 14.93 -19.22 -0.84
C SER A 43 15.32 -20.58 -1.38
N ILE A 44 16.39 -20.67 -2.15
CA ILE A 44 16.90 -21.97 -2.64
C ILE A 44 17.29 -22.82 -1.43
N ARG A 45 16.78 -24.06 -1.40
CA ARG A 45 17.04 -25.00 -0.30
C ARG A 45 18.53 -25.31 -0.18
N GLY A 46 19.04 -25.26 1.06
CA GLY A 46 20.45 -25.50 1.34
C GLY A 46 21.32 -24.26 1.41
N GLU A 47 20.82 -23.09 1.04
CA GLU A 47 21.49 -21.82 1.32
C GLU A 47 21.09 -21.30 2.69
N CYS A 48 22.09 -20.94 3.51
CA CYS A 48 21.85 -20.32 4.81
C CYS A 48 21.41 -18.86 4.57
N ARG A 49 20.12 -18.59 4.70
CA ARG A 49 19.58 -17.23 4.61
C ARG A 49 18.88 -16.83 5.90
N PRO A 50 18.94 -15.55 6.28
CA PRO A 50 18.26 -15.09 7.48
C PRO A 50 16.74 -15.27 7.36
N GLU A 51 16.09 -15.46 8.49
CA GLU A 51 14.64 -15.42 8.56
C GLU A 51 14.18 -13.98 8.31
N ILE A 52 13.46 -13.78 7.22
CA ILE A 52 13.01 -12.45 6.77
C ILE A 52 11.69 -12.09 7.43
N LEU A 53 10.82 -13.08 7.62
CA LEU A 53 9.53 -12.96 8.29
C LEU A 53 9.56 -13.74 9.61
N PRO A 54 8.85 -13.32 10.67
CA PRO A 54 7.91 -12.20 10.71
C PRO A 54 8.58 -10.83 10.87
N PHE A 55 7.86 -9.77 10.47
CA PHE A 55 8.17 -8.41 10.92
C PHE A 55 7.63 -8.27 12.34
N GLY A 56 8.51 -8.02 13.31
CA GLY A 56 8.11 -7.87 14.70
C GLY A 56 7.31 -6.58 14.96
N GLU A 57 6.56 -6.57 16.06
CA GLU A 57 5.71 -5.43 16.49
C GLU A 57 6.48 -4.13 16.72
N SER A 58 7.81 -4.19 16.88
CA SER A 58 8.69 -3.02 17.07
C SER A 58 8.68 -2.02 15.90
N ASN A 59 8.20 -2.43 14.72
CA ASN A 59 8.04 -1.51 13.58
C ASN A 59 6.80 -0.62 13.70
N GLU A 60 5.85 -0.91 14.59
CA GLU A 60 4.66 -0.09 14.78
C GLU A 60 4.99 1.28 15.38
N ILE A 61 5.97 1.37 16.28
CA ILE A 61 6.30 2.61 17.00
C ILE A 61 7.02 3.62 16.09
N ASN A 62 7.90 3.16 15.21
CA ASN A 62 8.58 4.03 14.24
C ASN A 62 7.63 4.46 13.10
N ASN A 63 6.64 3.64 12.76
CA ASN A 63 5.68 3.92 11.72
C ASN A 63 4.63 4.97 12.13
N GLN A 64 4.31 5.14 13.43
CA GLN A 64 3.39 6.19 13.85
C GLN A 64 3.92 7.59 13.54
N LYS A 65 5.22 7.86 13.78
CA LYS A 65 5.84 9.16 13.44
C LYS A 65 5.95 9.39 11.93
N GLN A 66 6.24 8.35 11.15
CA GLN A 66 6.29 8.46 9.69
C GLN A 66 4.90 8.57 9.08
N GLN A 67 3.88 7.89 9.65
CA GLN A 67 2.48 8.01 9.23
C GLN A 67 1.93 9.43 9.43
N GLU A 68 2.27 10.10 10.52
CA GLU A 68 1.89 11.50 10.73
C GLU A 68 2.52 12.42 9.68
N GLN A 69 3.77 12.18 9.28
CA GLN A 69 4.44 12.97 8.25
C GLN A 69 3.88 12.68 6.84
N THR A 70 3.56 11.43 6.54
CA THR A 70 3.04 11.04 5.21
C THR A 70 1.57 11.45 5.06
N ALA A 71 0.76 11.30 6.10
CA ALA A 71 -0.61 11.84 6.14
C ALA A 71 -0.60 13.37 5.98
N ARG A 72 0.34 14.06 6.64
CA ARG A 72 0.56 15.50 6.44
C ARG A 72 0.95 15.86 5.01
N THR A 73 1.67 15.00 4.29
CA THR A 73 2.06 15.26 2.89
C THR A 73 0.88 15.22 1.93
N ILE A 74 -0.13 14.40 2.19
CA ILE A 74 -1.39 14.41 1.43
C ILE A 74 -2.25 15.62 1.83
N THR A 75 -2.17 16.05 3.09
CA THR A 75 -2.95 17.16 3.63
C THR A 75 -2.25 18.52 3.55
N THR A 76 -0.93 18.61 3.67
CA THR A 76 -0.19 19.88 3.80
C THR A 76 -0.17 20.73 2.54
N SER A 77 -0.49 20.19 1.39
CA SER A 77 -0.65 20.99 0.17
C SER A 77 -1.85 21.94 0.24
N TYR A 78 -2.75 21.77 1.23
CA TYR A 78 -3.98 22.54 1.39
C TYR A 78 -4.13 23.28 2.73
N TYR A 79 -3.14 23.22 3.61
CA TYR A 79 -3.20 23.85 4.93
C TYR A 79 -2.79 25.31 4.91
N LYS A 80 -3.41 26.12 4.08
CA LYS A 80 -3.46 27.58 4.32
C LYS A 80 -4.90 28.05 4.22
N GLN A 81 -5.52 28.19 5.38
CA GLN A 81 -6.83 28.80 5.69
C GLN A 81 -7.97 27.83 6.00
N GLY A 82 -8.29 27.72 7.29
CA GLY A 82 -9.59 27.31 7.83
C GLY A 82 -9.70 25.82 8.18
N GLN A 83 -10.24 25.57 9.36
CA GLN A 83 -10.59 24.27 9.93
C GLN A 83 -11.58 23.48 9.05
N TRP A 84 -11.09 22.83 7.98
CA TRP A 84 -11.89 21.90 7.18
C TRP A 84 -11.24 20.54 7.23
N GLU A 85 -11.90 19.59 7.88
CA GLU A 85 -11.47 18.21 7.90
C GLU A 85 -11.58 17.61 6.48
N GLN A 86 -10.48 17.11 5.95
CA GLN A 86 -10.49 16.35 4.70
C GLN A 86 -10.82 14.89 4.99
N TYR A 87 -11.79 14.35 4.26
CA TYR A 87 -12.17 12.96 4.35
C TYR A 87 -11.98 12.28 3.00
N ILE A 88 -11.50 11.05 3.04
CA ILE A 88 -11.53 10.17 1.87
C ILE A 88 -12.83 9.38 1.92
N MET A 89 -13.66 9.56 0.90
CA MET A 89 -14.91 8.84 0.75
C MET A 89 -14.71 7.63 -0.16
N ASP A 90 -15.07 6.47 0.32
CA ASP A 90 -15.22 5.27 -0.48
C ASP A 90 -16.69 5.15 -0.91
N LEU A 91 -16.98 5.53 -2.15
CA LEU A 91 -18.34 5.50 -2.69
C LEU A 91 -18.88 4.09 -2.89
N TYR A 92 -18.00 3.09 -3.04
CA TYR A 92 -18.42 1.71 -3.20
C TYR A 92 -18.94 1.12 -1.88
N ASN A 93 -18.25 1.38 -0.78
CA ASN A 93 -18.63 0.90 0.54
C ASN A 93 -19.45 1.92 1.33
N ASN A 94 -19.69 3.11 0.79
CA ASN A 94 -20.38 4.23 1.43
C ASN A 94 -19.76 4.58 2.81
N LYS A 95 -18.43 4.61 2.88
CA LYS A 95 -17.67 4.89 4.11
C LYS A 95 -16.81 6.14 3.95
N MET A 96 -16.66 6.86 5.05
CA MET A 96 -15.75 7.99 5.18
C MET A 96 -14.53 7.58 6.01
N HIS A 97 -13.35 7.98 5.57
CA HIS A 97 -12.08 7.71 6.23
C HIS A 97 -11.37 9.04 6.51
N SER A 98 -11.09 9.31 7.78
CA SER A 98 -10.47 10.58 8.21
C SER A 98 -8.95 10.51 8.29
N ASP A 99 -8.41 9.33 8.53
CA ASP A 99 -6.99 9.12 8.87
C ASP A 99 -6.23 8.31 7.82
N ARG A 100 -6.92 7.41 7.12
CA ARG A 100 -6.30 6.47 6.18
C ARG A 100 -7.16 6.23 4.94
N SER A 101 -6.49 6.08 3.80
CA SER A 101 -7.15 5.66 2.57
C SER A 101 -7.41 4.16 2.58
N PRO A 102 -8.57 3.69 2.12
CA PRO A 102 -8.77 2.29 1.78
C PRO A 102 -7.89 1.89 0.58
N THR A 103 -7.87 0.60 0.28
CA THR A 103 -7.10 0.06 -0.85
C THR A 103 -7.57 0.65 -2.17
N LEU A 104 -6.62 1.12 -2.99
CA LEU A 104 -6.88 1.40 -4.39
C LEU A 104 -7.17 0.07 -5.12
N THR A 105 -8.28 0.01 -5.82
CA THR A 105 -8.71 -1.21 -6.53
C THR A 105 -8.89 -0.96 -8.02
N GLU A 106 -8.68 -2.01 -8.82
CA GLU A 106 -9.07 -2.11 -10.22
C GLU A 106 -10.15 -3.20 -10.35
N PRO A 107 -11.09 -3.11 -11.24
CA PRO A 107 -11.29 -2.19 -12.37
C PRO A 107 -12.32 -1.09 -12.12
N HIS A 108 -12.87 -1.01 -10.92
CA HIS A 108 -13.97 -0.08 -10.61
C HIS A 108 -13.48 1.34 -10.38
N HIS A 109 -12.52 1.74 -11.18
CA HIS A 109 -12.08 3.09 -11.46
C HIS A 109 -12.38 4.08 -10.36
N ASN A 110 -11.53 4.04 -9.31
CA ASN A 110 -11.42 5.22 -8.51
C ASN A 110 -12.76 5.62 -7.85
N THR A 111 -13.29 4.70 -7.05
CA THR A 111 -14.44 5.00 -6.18
C THR A 111 -14.06 5.92 -5.03
N LEU A 112 -12.74 6.09 -4.81
CA LEU A 112 -12.24 6.97 -3.77
C LEU A 112 -12.38 8.43 -4.19
N ARG A 113 -12.88 9.24 -3.27
CA ARG A 113 -13.08 10.67 -3.42
C ARG A 113 -12.47 11.40 -2.25
N VAL A 114 -11.92 12.56 -2.50
CA VAL A 114 -11.51 13.50 -1.46
C VAL A 114 -12.63 14.51 -1.29
N ARG A 115 -13.10 14.68 -0.06
CA ARG A 115 -13.95 15.79 0.31
C ARG A 115 -13.08 16.95 0.77
N ASP A 116 -13.16 18.05 0.06
CA ASP A 116 -12.49 19.31 0.36
C ASP A 116 -13.56 20.38 0.59
N GLY A 117 -13.88 20.63 1.84
CA GLY A 117 -15.02 21.45 2.21
C GLY A 117 -16.33 20.90 1.67
N MET A 118 -16.99 21.66 0.79
CA MET A 118 -18.24 21.24 0.13
C MET A 118 -18.03 20.52 -1.21
N LYS A 119 -16.79 20.42 -1.69
CA LYS A 119 -16.49 19.80 -2.99
C LYS A 119 -16.02 18.36 -2.80
N ILE A 120 -16.51 17.49 -3.67
CA ILE A 120 -16.08 16.08 -3.74
C ILE A 120 -15.40 15.88 -5.09
N ARG A 121 -14.15 15.46 -5.09
CA ARG A 121 -13.36 15.20 -6.29
C ARG A 121 -12.70 13.81 -6.26
N LYS A 122 -12.29 13.33 -7.41
CA LYS A 122 -11.42 12.14 -7.51
C LYS A 122 -10.04 12.45 -6.92
N LEU A 123 -9.36 11.40 -6.44
CA LEU A 123 -7.91 11.45 -6.23
C LEU A 123 -7.22 11.72 -7.58
N THR A 124 -6.17 12.51 -7.55
CA THR A 124 -5.29 12.67 -8.71
C THR A 124 -4.38 11.45 -8.87
N PRO A 125 -3.82 11.19 -10.07
CA PRO A 125 -2.82 10.15 -10.25
C PRO A 125 -1.63 10.28 -9.29
N ILE A 126 -1.13 11.50 -9.07
CA ILE A 126 -0.03 11.77 -8.13
C ILE A 126 -0.41 11.40 -6.69
N GLU A 127 -1.62 11.72 -6.25
CA GLU A 127 -2.09 11.30 -4.93
C GLU A 127 -2.14 9.77 -4.81
N CYS A 128 -2.51 9.06 -5.88
CA CYS A 128 -2.49 7.60 -5.92
C CYS A 128 -1.05 7.03 -5.88
N GLU A 129 -0.10 7.67 -6.57
CA GLU A 129 1.33 7.34 -6.52
C GLU A 129 1.87 7.46 -5.10
N ARG A 130 1.62 8.59 -4.43
CA ARG A 130 2.00 8.82 -3.03
C ARG A 130 1.41 7.81 -2.05
N LEU A 131 0.14 7.42 -2.25
CA LEU A 131 -0.51 6.38 -1.43
C LEU A 131 0.18 5.02 -1.53
N GLN A 132 0.86 4.74 -2.63
CA GLN A 132 1.63 3.52 -2.86
C GLN A 132 3.13 3.68 -2.58
N GLY A 133 3.57 4.86 -2.15
CA GLY A 133 4.98 5.16 -1.87
C GLY A 133 5.83 5.39 -3.11
N PHE A 134 5.23 5.65 -4.27
CA PHE A 134 5.96 6.02 -5.48
C PHE A 134 6.31 7.52 -5.47
N PRO A 135 7.41 7.91 -6.15
CA PRO A 135 7.69 9.30 -6.42
C PRO A 135 6.59 9.96 -7.26
N ASP A 136 6.45 11.28 -7.14
CA ASP A 136 5.52 12.05 -7.96
C ASP A 136 5.83 11.89 -9.46
N ASN A 137 4.77 11.76 -10.24
CA ASN A 137 4.85 11.59 -11.70
C ASN A 137 5.53 10.29 -12.18
N TRP A 138 5.65 9.28 -11.31
CA TRP A 138 6.20 7.98 -11.68
C TRP A 138 5.49 7.34 -12.87
N THR A 139 4.18 7.56 -12.98
CA THR A 139 3.36 7.03 -14.08
C THR A 139 3.09 8.05 -15.18
N GLU A 140 3.84 9.15 -15.24
CA GLU A 140 3.69 10.17 -16.30
C GLU A 140 3.98 9.57 -17.69
N GLY A 141 3.33 10.12 -18.72
CA GLY A 141 3.51 9.67 -20.10
C GLY A 141 2.44 8.71 -20.61
N VAL A 142 1.50 8.29 -19.74
CA VAL A 142 0.32 7.49 -20.14
C VAL A 142 -0.97 8.20 -19.71
N SER A 143 -2.12 7.75 -20.23
CA SER A 143 -3.42 8.33 -19.88
C SER A 143 -3.72 8.17 -18.37
N ASP A 144 -4.48 9.09 -17.78
CA ASP A 144 -4.88 9.03 -16.39
C ASP A 144 -5.57 7.70 -16.03
N THR A 145 -6.39 7.16 -16.93
CA THR A 145 -7.01 5.83 -16.74
C THR A 145 -5.98 4.75 -16.55
N GLN A 146 -4.90 4.76 -17.33
CA GLN A 146 -3.80 3.80 -17.20
C GLN A 146 -3.00 4.04 -15.92
N ARG A 147 -2.77 5.30 -15.55
CA ARG A 147 -2.10 5.68 -14.30
C ARG A 147 -2.84 5.11 -13.08
N TYR A 148 -4.16 5.32 -13.01
CA TYR A 148 -4.99 4.75 -11.94
C TYR A 148 -4.94 3.21 -11.92
N LYS A 149 -4.99 2.58 -13.09
CA LYS A 149 -4.90 1.13 -13.22
C LYS A 149 -3.58 0.60 -12.71
N GLN A 150 -2.47 1.25 -13.07
CA GLN A 150 -1.12 0.90 -12.60
C GLN A 150 -1.04 1.00 -11.08
N MET A 151 -1.52 2.09 -10.48
CA MET A 151 -1.49 2.26 -9.02
C MET A 151 -2.43 1.29 -8.28
N GLY A 152 -3.57 0.94 -8.86
CA GLY A 152 -4.45 -0.09 -8.30
C GLY A 152 -3.81 -1.48 -8.25
N ASN A 153 -2.98 -1.82 -9.25
CA ASN A 153 -2.28 -3.10 -9.36
C ASN A 153 -0.91 -3.10 -8.68
N ALA A 154 -0.34 -1.93 -8.39
CA ALA A 154 0.98 -1.82 -7.80
C ALA A 154 1.06 -2.44 -6.39
N VAL A 155 2.25 -2.81 -6.00
CA VAL A 155 2.62 -3.14 -4.62
C VAL A 155 3.22 -1.90 -3.98
N THR A 156 2.92 -1.66 -2.70
CA THR A 156 3.46 -0.53 -1.96
C THR A 156 4.97 -0.62 -1.85
N VAL A 157 5.68 0.41 -2.32
CA VAL A 157 7.15 0.45 -2.40
C VAL A 157 7.78 0.23 -1.04
N ASN A 158 7.31 0.93 0.00
CA ASN A 158 7.85 0.84 1.35
C ASN A 158 7.82 -0.58 1.94
N VAL A 159 6.81 -1.39 1.58
CA VAL A 159 6.74 -2.80 2.02
C VAL A 159 7.85 -3.61 1.35
N ILE A 160 8.05 -3.39 0.05
CA ILE A 160 9.12 -4.08 -0.70
C ILE A 160 10.50 -3.65 -0.20
N GLU A 161 10.71 -2.37 0.07
CA GLU A 161 11.98 -1.87 0.64
C GLU A 161 12.27 -2.51 1.99
N ALA A 162 11.27 -2.63 2.88
CA ALA A 162 11.43 -3.27 4.17
C ALA A 162 11.78 -4.77 4.05
N ILE A 163 11.17 -5.48 3.08
CA ILE A 163 11.49 -6.88 2.81
C ILE A 163 12.89 -6.99 2.21
N ALA A 164 13.21 -6.18 1.19
CA ALA A 164 14.50 -6.19 0.52
C ALA A 164 15.66 -5.85 1.48
N GLY A 165 15.46 -4.91 2.40
CA GLY A 165 16.44 -4.55 3.40
C GLY A 165 16.80 -5.68 4.39
N LYS A 166 15.97 -6.73 4.47
CA LYS A 166 16.30 -7.95 5.25
C LYS A 166 16.94 -9.06 4.40
N LEU A 167 16.94 -8.89 3.07
CA LEU A 167 17.53 -9.86 2.14
C LEU A 167 19.02 -9.62 1.92
N ILE A 168 19.48 -8.39 2.19
CA ILE A 168 20.86 -7.93 2.03
C ILE A 168 21.57 -8.01 3.38
#